data_da259ccb535b3f9bc82e9a5f0e69cde2
#
_entry.id   da259ccb535b3f9bc82e9a5f0e69cde2
#
_cell.length_a   1.000
_cell.length_b   1.000
_cell.length_c   1.000
_cell.angle_alpha   90.00
_cell.angle_beta   90.00
_cell.angle_gamma   90.00
#
_symmetry.space_group_name_H-M   'P 1'
#
loop_
_entity.id
_entity.type
_entity.pdbx_description
1 polymer ?
#
loop_
_entity_poly.entity_id
_entity_poly.type
_entity_poly.pdbx_seq_one_letter_code
_entity_poly.pdbx_strand_id
1 'polypeptide(L)'
;MNYYKFISDGNIIDAVEAPVWIKQDKRGNIVRCDIKEAMGVLSSDMSTVLHIAGAKEFSGETFTEISVADITADEYEELKVLLNLGAEVPDEGEVEWKDEETEPDEIPEDATLAEVKTRCLAKLSDDCQNTIYAGVDVQMSDGSVRHFALEIEDQLNLLTLSTLIASGATSIPYHASDELCTYYSVEDILKITETATTFKTYHTSYYNSLKNWILSMKTIAEVGAVKYGDPIPAEYCSDVLIGMIETISAEGEAVEETD
;
A
#
# COMPACT_ATOMS: atom_id res chain seq x y z
N MET A 1 17.13 16.12 17.70
CA MET A 1 16.71 15.34 16.50
C MET A 1 15.76 16.22 15.73
N ASN A 2 15.78 16.16 14.41
CA ASN A 2 14.90 16.98 13.58
C ASN A 2 13.88 16.06 12.91
N TYR A 3 12.61 16.43 12.98
CA TYR A 3 11.50 15.69 12.41
C TYR A 3 10.89 16.50 11.27
N TYR A 4 10.47 15.81 10.23
CA TYR A 4 9.93 16.41 9.02
C TYR A 4 8.69 15.65 8.55
N LYS A 5 7.71 16.37 7.97
CA LYS A 5 6.62 15.79 7.22
C LYS A 5 6.74 16.13 5.75
N PHE A 6 6.35 15.20 4.90
CA PHE A 6 6.34 15.33 3.46
C PHE A 6 4.92 15.46 2.95
N ILE A 7 4.68 16.46 2.12
CA ILE A 7 3.35 16.82 1.65
C ILE A 7 3.36 16.79 0.13
N SER A 8 2.45 16.01 -0.48
CA SER A 8 2.19 15.98 -1.92
C SER A 8 0.72 16.31 -2.17
N ASP A 9 0.44 17.21 -3.09
CA ASP A 9 -0.91 17.66 -3.46
C ASP A 9 -1.80 18.05 -2.26
N GLY A 10 -1.17 18.68 -1.24
CA GLY A 10 -1.84 19.14 -0.03
C GLY A 10 -2.10 18.06 1.03
N ASN A 11 -1.72 16.81 0.78
CA ASN A 11 -1.84 15.71 1.72
C ASN A 11 -0.49 15.35 2.34
N ILE A 12 -0.47 15.04 3.63
CA ILE A 12 0.74 14.50 4.28
C ILE A 12 0.85 13.05 3.83
N ILE A 13 1.96 12.72 3.15
CA ILE A 13 2.21 11.39 2.61
C ILE A 13 3.24 10.60 3.42
N ASP A 14 4.07 11.30 4.20
CA ASP A 14 5.11 10.66 5.00
C ASP A 14 5.59 11.58 6.13
N ALA A 15 6.21 10.99 7.18
CA ALA A 15 6.90 11.71 8.23
C ALA A 15 8.17 10.96 8.62
N VAL A 16 9.30 11.67 8.77
CA VAL A 16 10.61 11.05 8.95
C VAL A 16 11.41 11.73 10.03
N GLU A 17 12.01 10.92 10.90
CA GLU A 17 13.06 11.36 11.83
C GLU A 17 14.42 11.26 11.13
N ALA A 18 15.20 12.35 11.16
CA ALA A 18 16.52 12.44 10.55
C ALA A 18 16.58 11.95 9.08
N PRO A 19 15.83 12.57 8.16
CA PRO A 19 15.68 12.11 6.78
C PRO A 19 17.01 12.01 6.04
N VAL A 20 17.08 11.10 5.08
CA VAL A 20 18.22 10.94 4.19
C VAL A 20 18.06 11.85 2.98
N TRP A 21 18.71 13.00 3.02
CA TRP A 21 18.73 13.95 1.92
C TRP A 21 19.63 13.46 0.79
N ILE A 22 19.16 13.64 -0.44
CA ILE A 22 19.83 13.14 -1.64
C ILE A 22 19.92 14.19 -2.73
N LYS A 23 20.96 14.06 -3.56
CA LYS A 23 21.17 14.83 -4.79
C LYS A 23 21.72 13.94 -5.88
N GLN A 24 21.68 14.40 -7.12
CA GLN A 24 22.33 13.76 -8.23
C GLN A 24 23.74 14.37 -8.43
N ASP A 25 24.76 13.52 -8.51
CA ASP A 25 26.13 13.94 -8.80
C ASP A 25 26.34 14.27 -10.29
N LYS A 26 27.54 14.72 -10.66
CA LYS A 26 27.88 15.07 -12.05
C LYS A 26 27.88 13.85 -13.00
N ARG A 27 27.81 12.63 -12.48
CA ARG A 27 27.78 11.38 -13.24
C ARG A 27 26.36 10.82 -13.37
N GLY A 28 25.39 11.48 -12.74
CA GLY A 28 23.99 11.02 -12.73
C GLY A 28 23.62 10.10 -11.56
N ASN A 29 24.55 9.78 -10.63
CA ASN A 29 24.27 8.90 -9.51
C ASN A 29 23.56 9.67 -8.39
N ILE A 30 22.61 9.00 -7.71
CA ILE A 30 21.96 9.52 -6.51
C ILE A 30 22.90 9.28 -5.33
N VAL A 31 23.24 10.36 -4.61
CA VAL A 31 24.17 10.36 -3.48
C VAL A 31 23.60 11.14 -2.30
N ARG A 32 23.96 10.76 -1.08
CA ARG A 32 23.58 11.50 0.13
C ARG A 32 24.21 12.88 0.15
N CYS A 33 23.50 13.86 0.72
CA CYS A 33 24.01 15.24 0.84
C CYS A 33 23.39 15.93 2.08
N ASP A 34 23.79 17.19 2.31
CA ASP A 34 23.13 18.05 3.29
C ASP A 34 21.82 18.60 2.73
N ILE A 35 20.86 18.92 3.61
CA ILE A 35 19.53 19.49 3.27
C ILE A 35 19.64 20.71 2.34
N LYS A 36 20.67 21.54 2.50
CA LYS A 36 20.88 22.74 1.68
C LYS A 36 21.20 22.46 0.20
N GLU A 37 21.66 21.26 -0.10
CA GLU A 37 22.02 20.82 -1.44
C GLU A 37 21.05 19.74 -1.97
N ALA A 38 20.04 19.41 -1.17
CA ALA A 38 19.12 18.32 -1.50
C ALA A 38 18.26 18.65 -2.71
N MET A 39 18.17 17.71 -3.62
CA MET A 39 17.22 17.67 -4.73
C MET A 39 16.01 16.82 -4.37
N GLY A 40 16.18 15.89 -3.45
CA GLY A 40 15.16 14.97 -2.96
C GLY A 40 15.50 14.38 -1.60
N VAL A 41 14.65 13.49 -1.16
CA VAL A 41 14.74 12.77 0.10
C VAL A 41 14.24 11.34 -0.08
N LEU A 42 14.69 10.41 0.74
CA LEU A 42 14.12 9.07 0.80
C LEU A 42 12.89 9.06 1.71
N SER A 43 11.88 8.26 1.34
CA SER A 43 10.72 7.96 2.19
C SER A 43 11.13 7.31 3.53
N SER A 44 10.23 7.27 4.50
CA SER A 44 10.48 6.69 5.83
C SER A 44 10.96 5.23 5.77
N ASP A 45 10.43 4.45 4.83
CA ASP A 45 10.81 3.06 4.57
C ASP A 45 12.04 2.89 3.68
N MET A 46 12.69 4.00 3.30
CA MET A 46 13.88 4.04 2.43
C MET A 46 13.68 3.47 1.02
N SER A 47 12.46 3.19 0.61
CA SER A 47 12.13 2.52 -0.66
C SER A 47 11.91 3.48 -1.83
N THR A 48 11.50 4.73 -1.54
CA THR A 48 11.07 5.68 -2.55
C THR A 48 11.89 6.97 -2.51
N VAL A 49 12.28 7.45 -3.70
CA VAL A 49 12.88 8.77 -3.88
C VAL A 49 11.76 9.79 -4.11
N LEU A 50 11.74 10.85 -3.30
CA LEU A 50 10.80 11.96 -3.38
C LEU A 50 11.55 13.23 -3.80
N HIS A 51 11.01 13.97 -4.77
CA HIS A 51 11.62 15.22 -5.27
C HIS A 51 11.11 16.42 -4.45
N ILE A 52 12.02 17.28 -4.01
CA ILE A 52 11.65 18.47 -3.24
C ILE A 52 11.18 19.57 -4.18
N ALA A 53 9.98 20.08 -4.01
CA ALA A 53 9.39 21.14 -4.79
C ALA A 53 10.29 22.38 -4.86
N GLY A 54 10.57 22.83 -6.08
CA GLY A 54 11.45 23.96 -6.33
C GLY A 54 12.96 23.69 -6.21
N ALA A 55 13.37 22.45 -5.88
CA ALA A 55 14.76 22.03 -5.99
C ALA A 55 15.13 21.73 -7.45
N LYS A 56 16.42 21.54 -7.71
CA LYS A 56 16.91 21.15 -9.04
C LYS A 56 16.37 19.77 -9.40
N GLU A 57 15.82 19.61 -10.60
CA GLU A 57 15.31 18.34 -11.11
C GLU A 57 16.39 17.29 -11.30
N PHE A 58 16.03 16.02 -11.07
CA PHE A 58 16.85 14.88 -11.43
C PHE A 58 16.86 14.67 -12.93
N SER A 59 18.00 14.36 -13.52
CA SER A 59 18.12 14.13 -14.95
C SER A 59 17.63 12.72 -15.30
N GLY A 60 16.65 12.65 -16.21
CA GLY A 60 16.21 11.38 -16.81
C GLY A 60 15.15 10.59 -16.03
N GLU A 61 14.74 11.05 -14.86
CA GLU A 61 13.72 10.39 -14.04
C GLU A 61 12.74 11.42 -13.48
N THR A 62 11.47 11.04 -13.39
CA THR A 62 10.42 11.84 -12.77
C THR A 62 10.05 11.20 -11.44
N PHE A 63 10.10 11.97 -10.38
CA PHE A 63 9.74 11.53 -9.04
C PHE A 63 8.52 12.31 -8.52
N THR A 64 7.83 11.74 -7.54
CA THR A 64 6.74 12.44 -6.86
C THR A 64 7.26 13.70 -6.20
N GLU A 65 6.67 14.85 -6.55
CA GLU A 65 7.05 16.14 -5.98
C GLU A 65 6.41 16.33 -4.60
N ILE A 66 7.23 16.80 -3.66
CA ILE A 66 6.79 17.04 -2.27
C ILE A 66 7.23 18.42 -1.77
N SER A 67 6.45 18.96 -0.86
CA SER A 67 6.87 20.01 0.06
C SER A 67 7.32 19.39 1.38
N VAL A 68 8.35 19.97 1.99
CA VAL A 68 8.92 19.52 3.26
C VAL A 68 8.64 20.56 4.33
N ALA A 69 8.15 20.13 5.49
CA ALA A 69 7.92 20.99 6.63
C ALA A 69 8.52 20.40 7.91
N ASP A 70 9.18 21.24 8.72
CA ASP A 70 9.63 20.84 10.05
C ASP A 70 8.41 20.61 10.96
N ILE A 71 8.50 19.62 11.85
CA ILE A 71 7.48 19.30 12.85
C ILE A 71 8.10 19.06 14.22
N THR A 72 7.28 19.08 15.25
CA THR A 72 7.69 18.74 16.61
C THR A 72 7.79 17.23 16.80
N ALA A 73 8.44 16.77 17.87
CA ALA A 73 8.47 15.36 18.24
C ALA A 73 7.05 14.81 18.50
N ASP A 74 6.20 15.60 19.17
CA ASP A 74 4.82 15.19 19.48
C ASP A 74 3.99 15.04 18.17
N GLU A 75 4.10 16.00 17.24
CA GLU A 75 3.46 15.93 15.93
C GLU A 75 3.99 14.76 15.08
N TYR A 76 5.28 14.43 15.21
CA TYR A 76 5.86 13.27 14.54
C TYR A 76 5.26 11.96 15.08
N GLU A 77 5.16 11.78 16.39
CA GLU A 77 4.53 10.59 16.98
C GLU A 77 3.06 10.46 16.59
N GLU A 78 2.31 11.55 16.53
CA GLU A 78 0.94 11.55 16.03
C GLU A 78 0.87 11.13 14.56
N LEU A 79 1.76 11.67 13.71
CA LEU A 79 1.82 11.33 12.29
C LEU A 79 2.32 9.91 12.05
N LYS A 80 3.26 9.43 12.85
CA LYS A 80 3.75 8.05 12.80
C LYS A 80 2.61 7.04 12.97
N VAL A 81 1.72 7.29 13.91
CA VAL A 81 0.51 6.49 14.12
C VAL A 81 -0.46 6.65 12.94
N LEU A 82 -0.74 7.88 12.51
CA LEU A 82 -1.68 8.17 11.42
C LEU A 82 -1.25 7.58 10.07
N LEU A 83 0.05 7.56 9.81
CA LEU A 83 0.63 7.08 8.55
C LEU A 83 1.12 5.63 8.64
N ASN A 84 0.94 4.97 9.78
CA ASN A 84 1.45 3.61 10.07
C ASN A 84 2.96 3.47 9.81
N LEU A 85 3.73 4.50 10.15
CA LEU A 85 5.18 4.53 9.96
C LEU A 85 5.86 3.77 11.10
N GLY A 86 6.65 2.76 10.76
CA GLY A 86 7.52 2.06 11.71
C GLY A 86 6.81 0.98 12.54
N ALA A 87 5.92 0.20 11.94
CA ALA A 87 5.69 -1.13 12.43
C ALA A 87 7.03 -1.89 12.32
N GLU A 88 7.74 -2.03 13.44
CA GLU A 88 8.94 -2.88 13.51
C GLU A 88 8.50 -4.28 13.08
N VAL A 89 9.17 -4.81 12.04
CA VAL A 89 9.14 -6.25 11.78
C VAL A 89 9.77 -6.88 13.04
N PRO A 90 9.05 -7.70 13.80
CA PRO A 90 9.61 -8.34 14.98
C PRO A 90 10.81 -9.17 14.53
N ASP A 91 11.97 -8.95 15.17
CA ASP A 91 13.15 -9.80 15.03
C ASP A 91 12.73 -11.26 15.29
N GLU A 92 13.17 -12.19 14.43
CA GLU A 92 12.82 -13.62 14.48
C GLU A 92 13.34 -14.26 15.78
N GLY A 93 12.68 -13.95 16.89
CA GLY A 93 12.77 -14.71 18.13
C GLY A 93 11.61 -15.68 18.19
N GLU A 94 11.89 -16.96 18.43
CA GLU A 94 10.89 -18.02 18.61
C GLU A 94 9.66 -17.54 19.39
N VAL A 95 8.59 -17.22 18.67
CA VAL A 95 7.29 -16.92 19.28
C VAL A 95 6.57 -18.23 19.47
N GLU A 96 6.50 -18.68 20.72
CA GLU A 96 5.58 -19.72 21.14
C GLU A 96 4.15 -19.22 20.83
N TRP A 97 3.55 -19.75 19.76
CA TRP A 97 2.15 -19.49 19.42
C TRP A 97 1.26 -20.00 20.53
N LYS A 98 0.88 -19.14 21.45
CA LYS A 98 -0.30 -19.37 22.27
C LYS A 98 -1.48 -18.89 21.44
N ASP A 99 -2.37 -19.81 21.12
CA ASP A 99 -3.72 -19.49 20.66
C ASP A 99 -4.45 -18.75 21.81
N GLU A 100 -4.18 -17.47 21.98
CA GLU A 100 -5.08 -16.60 22.71
C GLU A 100 -6.20 -16.25 21.73
N GLU A 101 -7.36 -16.89 21.92
CA GLU A 101 -8.63 -16.35 21.43
C GLU A 101 -8.72 -14.93 22.00
N THR A 102 -8.24 -13.93 21.24
CA THR A 102 -8.47 -12.54 21.59
C THR A 102 -9.96 -12.31 21.41
N GLU A 103 -10.66 -12.24 22.54
CA GLU A 103 -12.00 -11.66 22.62
C GLU A 103 -12.01 -10.33 21.83
N PRO A 104 -13.09 -10.02 21.11
CA PRO A 104 -13.16 -8.78 20.33
C PRO A 104 -12.83 -7.62 21.27
N ASP A 105 -11.82 -6.82 20.90
CA ASP A 105 -11.29 -5.70 21.68
C ASP A 105 -12.43 -4.84 22.23
N GLU A 106 -12.81 -5.07 23.48
CA GLU A 106 -13.75 -4.18 24.16
C GLU A 106 -13.12 -2.78 24.20
N ILE A 107 -13.81 -1.84 23.57
CA ILE A 107 -13.41 -0.43 23.62
C ILE A 107 -13.50 -0.01 25.10
N PRO A 108 -12.42 0.43 25.75
CA PRO A 108 -12.46 0.87 27.12
C PRO A 108 -13.55 1.95 27.32
N GLU A 109 -14.28 1.92 28.43
CA GLU A 109 -15.38 2.86 28.71
C GLU A 109 -14.91 4.34 28.71
N ASP A 110 -13.61 4.57 28.97
CA ASP A 110 -12.97 5.88 29.02
C ASP A 110 -12.19 6.24 27.75
N ALA A 111 -12.24 5.40 26.69
CA ALA A 111 -11.52 5.65 25.46
C ALA A 111 -12.02 6.93 24.76
N THR A 112 -11.09 7.75 24.33
CA THR A 112 -11.39 8.94 23.51
C THR A 112 -11.72 8.55 22.08
N LEU A 113 -12.46 9.40 21.37
CA LEU A 113 -12.76 9.19 19.94
C LEU A 113 -11.48 9.05 19.10
N ALA A 114 -10.41 9.77 19.43
CA ALA A 114 -9.13 9.68 18.72
C ALA A 114 -8.47 8.30 18.89
N GLU A 115 -8.45 7.76 20.11
CA GLU A 115 -7.92 6.42 20.39
C GLU A 115 -8.72 5.32 19.68
N VAL A 116 -10.06 5.43 19.69
CA VAL A 116 -10.92 4.47 18.99
C VAL A 116 -10.69 4.52 17.49
N LYS A 117 -10.56 5.72 16.88
CA LYS A 117 -10.19 5.86 15.47
C LYS A 117 -8.84 5.21 15.16
N THR A 118 -7.83 5.45 15.98
CA THR A 118 -6.49 4.89 15.80
C THR A 118 -6.53 3.36 15.81
N ARG A 119 -7.18 2.73 16.79
CA ARG A 119 -7.34 1.28 16.87
C ARG A 119 -8.13 0.71 15.69
N CYS A 120 -9.24 1.35 15.34
CA CYS A 120 -10.06 0.95 14.20
C CYS A 120 -9.26 0.99 12.89
N LEU A 121 -8.52 2.07 12.65
CA LEU A 121 -7.69 2.21 11.44
C LEU A 121 -6.55 1.20 11.40
N ALA A 122 -5.88 0.90 12.51
CA ALA A 122 -4.85 -0.12 12.59
C ALA A 122 -5.43 -1.49 12.20
N LYS A 123 -6.54 -1.90 12.83
CA LYS A 123 -7.21 -3.17 12.50
C LYS A 123 -7.62 -3.26 11.04
N LEU A 124 -8.24 -2.22 10.49
CA LEU A 124 -8.68 -2.20 9.09
C LEU A 124 -7.50 -2.16 8.10
N SER A 125 -6.35 -1.61 8.52
CA SER A 125 -5.09 -1.69 7.77
C SER A 125 -4.60 -3.13 7.69
N ASP A 126 -4.60 -3.83 8.82
CA ASP A 126 -4.21 -5.24 8.89
C ASP A 126 -5.18 -6.11 8.08
N ASP A 127 -6.48 -5.86 8.18
CA ASP A 127 -7.50 -6.56 7.38
C ASP A 127 -7.26 -6.35 5.86
N CYS A 128 -6.92 -5.12 5.45
CA CYS A 128 -6.54 -4.81 4.07
C CYS A 128 -5.29 -5.57 3.64
N GLN A 129 -4.25 -5.53 4.44
CA GLN A 129 -2.99 -6.21 4.16
C GLN A 129 -3.19 -7.73 4.07
N ASN A 130 -3.88 -8.32 5.04
CA ASN A 130 -4.19 -9.75 5.06
C ASN A 130 -5.01 -10.16 3.83
N THR A 131 -5.98 -9.33 3.42
CA THR A 131 -6.77 -9.58 2.21
C THR A 131 -5.88 -9.57 0.96
N ILE A 132 -4.96 -8.60 0.84
CA ILE A 132 -4.04 -8.55 -0.28
C ILE A 132 -3.09 -9.76 -0.25
N TYR A 133 -2.52 -10.09 0.89
CA TYR A 133 -1.57 -11.20 1.05
C TYR A 133 -2.20 -12.56 0.79
N ALA A 134 -3.47 -12.73 1.17
CA ALA A 134 -4.23 -13.93 0.83
C ALA A 134 -4.21 -14.24 -0.67
N GLY A 135 -4.01 -13.22 -1.51
CA GLY A 135 -3.81 -13.41 -2.93
C GLY A 135 -5.09 -13.46 -3.76
N VAL A 136 -4.98 -13.96 -4.98
CA VAL A 136 -6.02 -13.87 -6.01
C VAL A 136 -6.05 -15.12 -6.88
N ASP A 137 -7.26 -15.53 -7.28
CA ASP A 137 -7.47 -16.57 -8.24
C ASP A 137 -7.40 -16.02 -9.67
N VAL A 138 -6.64 -16.68 -10.54
CA VAL A 138 -6.47 -16.29 -11.93
C VAL A 138 -6.89 -17.41 -12.86
N GLN A 139 -7.76 -17.10 -13.83
CA GLN A 139 -8.12 -18.02 -14.88
C GLN A 139 -7.02 -18.06 -15.95
N MET A 140 -6.36 -19.21 -16.09
CA MET A 140 -5.25 -19.42 -17.00
C MET A 140 -5.74 -19.65 -18.45
N SER A 141 -4.82 -19.56 -19.41
CA SER A 141 -5.11 -19.79 -20.84
C SER A 141 -5.56 -21.23 -21.16
N ASP A 142 -5.18 -22.20 -20.32
CA ASP A 142 -5.61 -23.60 -20.42
C ASP A 142 -6.99 -23.88 -19.83
N GLY A 143 -7.67 -22.84 -19.29
CA GLY A 143 -8.98 -22.92 -18.65
C GLY A 143 -8.93 -23.33 -17.18
N SER A 144 -7.77 -23.62 -16.61
CA SER A 144 -7.63 -23.87 -15.18
C SER A 144 -7.70 -22.56 -14.38
N VAL A 145 -8.10 -22.65 -13.11
CA VAL A 145 -7.99 -21.53 -12.16
C VAL A 145 -6.87 -21.88 -11.20
N ARG A 146 -5.96 -20.93 -10.99
CA ARG A 146 -4.83 -21.07 -10.06
C ARG A 146 -4.78 -19.92 -9.11
N HIS A 147 -4.40 -20.21 -7.87
CA HIS A 147 -4.27 -19.22 -6.81
C HIS A 147 -2.84 -18.68 -6.72
N PHE A 148 -2.69 -17.35 -6.60
CA PHE A 148 -1.40 -16.68 -6.44
C PHE A 148 -1.44 -15.81 -5.19
N ALA A 149 -0.64 -16.14 -4.19
CA ALA A 149 -0.42 -15.29 -3.03
C ALA A 149 0.21 -13.96 -3.46
N LEU A 150 -0.03 -12.91 -2.69
CA LEU A 150 0.50 -11.57 -2.96
C LEU A 150 1.21 -11.00 -1.73
N GLU A 151 2.03 -11.82 -1.08
CA GLU A 151 2.97 -11.33 -0.08
C GLU A 151 4.00 -10.38 -0.72
N ILE A 152 4.79 -9.70 0.09
CA ILE A 152 5.74 -8.67 -0.42
C ILE A 152 6.69 -9.27 -1.46
N GLU A 153 7.22 -10.46 -1.18
CA GLU A 153 8.13 -11.16 -2.10
C GLU A 153 7.45 -11.52 -3.42
N ASP A 154 6.18 -11.95 -3.39
CA ASP A 154 5.41 -12.27 -4.59
C ASP A 154 5.18 -11.04 -5.46
N GLN A 155 4.84 -9.91 -4.83
CA GLN A 155 4.67 -8.64 -5.53
C GLN A 155 5.97 -8.19 -6.22
N LEU A 156 7.13 -8.35 -5.57
CA LEU A 156 8.44 -8.07 -6.15
C LEU A 156 8.78 -9.03 -7.29
N ASN A 157 8.45 -10.32 -7.12
CA ASN A 157 8.62 -11.32 -8.16
C ASN A 157 7.80 -10.96 -9.42
N LEU A 158 6.52 -10.60 -9.27
CA LEU A 158 5.65 -10.17 -10.38
C LEU A 158 6.24 -8.96 -11.14
N LEU A 159 6.83 -8.00 -10.45
CA LEU A 159 7.53 -6.88 -11.08
C LEU A 159 8.72 -7.37 -11.91
N THR A 160 9.48 -8.33 -11.39
CA THR A 160 10.62 -8.94 -12.09
C THR A 160 10.15 -9.68 -13.34
N LEU A 161 9.02 -10.42 -13.28
CA LEU A 161 8.47 -11.13 -14.44
C LEU A 161 8.10 -10.17 -15.59
N SER A 162 7.53 -9.01 -15.26
CA SER A 162 7.23 -7.95 -16.24
C SER A 162 8.50 -7.46 -16.96
N THR A 163 9.61 -7.36 -16.24
CA THR A 163 10.92 -6.98 -16.79
C THR A 163 11.47 -8.07 -17.73
N LEU A 164 11.30 -9.35 -17.37
CA LEU A 164 11.71 -10.46 -18.23
C LEU A 164 10.94 -10.48 -19.55
N ILE A 165 9.63 -10.22 -19.52
CA ILE A 165 8.80 -10.07 -20.73
C ILE A 165 9.32 -8.94 -21.60
N ALA A 166 9.58 -7.78 -21.03
CA ALA A 166 10.12 -6.63 -21.75
C ALA A 166 11.49 -6.91 -22.38
N SER A 167 12.26 -7.85 -21.80
CA SER A 167 13.55 -8.32 -22.34
C SER A 167 13.40 -9.36 -23.45
N GLY A 168 12.17 -9.78 -23.78
CA GLY A 168 11.89 -10.74 -24.87
C GLY A 168 11.81 -12.21 -24.42
N ALA A 169 11.65 -12.49 -23.11
CA ALA A 169 11.38 -13.83 -22.63
C ALA A 169 10.02 -14.33 -23.17
N THR A 170 9.97 -15.57 -23.67
CA THR A 170 8.74 -16.19 -24.23
C THR A 170 8.14 -17.26 -23.31
N SER A 171 8.89 -17.71 -22.32
CA SER A 171 8.48 -18.72 -21.34
C SER A 171 9.17 -18.38 -20.03
N ILE A 172 8.41 -18.28 -18.95
CA ILE A 172 8.87 -17.67 -17.71
C ILE A 172 8.59 -18.62 -16.53
N PRO A 173 9.61 -19.01 -15.74
CA PRO A 173 9.40 -19.85 -14.58
C PRO A 173 8.72 -19.08 -13.46
N TYR A 174 7.63 -19.63 -12.95
CA TYR A 174 6.89 -19.10 -11.79
C TYR A 174 6.12 -20.23 -11.08
N HIS A 175 5.46 -19.96 -10.00
CA HIS A 175 4.64 -20.93 -9.28
C HIS A 175 3.34 -20.29 -8.76
N ALA A 176 2.27 -21.06 -8.78
CA ALA A 176 1.08 -20.77 -8.01
C ALA A 176 1.29 -21.20 -6.56
N SER A 177 0.43 -20.74 -5.66
CA SER A 177 0.48 -21.08 -4.24
C SER A 177 0.40 -22.61 -4.07
N ASP A 178 1.26 -23.15 -3.22
CA ASP A 178 1.37 -24.59 -2.93
C ASP A 178 1.71 -25.48 -4.13
N GLU A 179 2.13 -24.90 -5.27
CA GLU A 179 2.53 -25.63 -6.45
C GLU A 179 4.05 -25.56 -6.71
N LEU A 180 4.57 -26.54 -7.43
CA LEU A 180 5.95 -26.51 -7.90
C LEU A 180 6.13 -25.45 -8.99
N CYS A 181 7.32 -24.85 -9.03
CA CYS A 181 7.69 -23.93 -10.10
C CYS A 181 7.57 -24.60 -11.48
N THR A 182 6.86 -23.94 -12.40
CA THR A 182 6.64 -24.39 -13.77
C THR A 182 6.83 -23.23 -14.75
N TYR A 183 6.82 -23.53 -16.04
CA TYR A 183 6.93 -22.50 -17.07
C TYR A 183 5.55 -22.03 -17.51
N TYR A 184 5.34 -20.72 -17.40
CA TYR A 184 4.15 -20.02 -17.87
C TYR A 184 4.39 -19.34 -19.20
N SER A 185 3.33 -19.21 -20.01
CA SER A 185 3.35 -18.38 -21.22
C SER A 185 3.40 -16.88 -20.83
N VAL A 186 3.83 -16.03 -21.78
CA VAL A 186 3.76 -14.57 -21.59
C VAL A 186 2.32 -14.12 -21.34
N GLU A 187 1.34 -14.71 -22.03
CA GLU A 187 -0.08 -14.40 -21.87
C GLU A 187 -0.54 -14.69 -20.44
N ASP A 188 -0.18 -15.82 -19.86
CA ASP A 188 -0.55 -16.17 -18.50
C ASP A 188 0.12 -15.27 -17.48
N ILE A 189 1.42 -14.95 -17.65
CA ILE A 189 2.10 -14.00 -16.74
C ILE A 189 1.47 -12.60 -16.80
N LEU A 190 1.06 -12.14 -17.97
CA LEU A 190 0.36 -10.86 -18.09
C LEU A 190 -0.99 -10.90 -17.36
N LYS A 191 -1.76 -11.97 -17.50
CA LYS A 191 -3.03 -12.16 -16.77
C LYS A 191 -2.80 -12.15 -15.24
N ILE A 192 -1.81 -12.91 -14.76
CA ILE A 192 -1.46 -12.94 -13.34
C ILE A 192 -1.10 -11.55 -12.85
N THR A 193 -0.23 -10.84 -13.56
CA THR A 193 0.25 -9.51 -13.17
C THR A 193 -0.87 -8.48 -13.19
N GLU A 194 -1.72 -8.49 -14.21
CA GLU A 194 -2.88 -7.58 -14.35
C GLU A 194 -3.89 -7.82 -13.22
N THR A 195 -4.29 -9.09 -13.00
CA THR A 195 -5.24 -9.44 -11.95
C THR A 195 -4.70 -9.07 -10.56
N ALA A 196 -3.44 -9.41 -10.27
CA ALA A 196 -2.78 -9.08 -9.01
C ALA A 196 -2.71 -7.55 -8.77
N THR A 197 -2.34 -6.80 -9.82
CA THR A 197 -2.24 -5.32 -9.74
C THR A 197 -3.61 -4.69 -9.52
N THR A 198 -4.61 -5.15 -10.25
CA THR A 198 -6.01 -4.68 -10.11
C THR A 198 -6.53 -4.96 -8.70
N PHE A 199 -6.36 -6.19 -8.22
CA PHE A 199 -6.77 -6.60 -6.88
C PHE A 199 -6.12 -5.74 -5.78
N LYS A 200 -4.80 -5.60 -5.82
CA LYS A 200 -4.05 -4.76 -4.88
C LYS A 200 -4.51 -3.30 -4.94
N THR A 201 -4.66 -2.74 -6.13
CA THR A 201 -5.08 -1.35 -6.32
C THR A 201 -6.48 -1.12 -5.77
N TYR A 202 -7.40 -2.06 -6.00
CA TYR A 202 -8.76 -2.01 -5.44
C TYR A 202 -8.72 -1.94 -3.91
N HIS A 203 -8.07 -2.90 -3.24
CA HIS A 203 -8.04 -2.97 -1.80
C HIS A 203 -7.32 -1.79 -1.15
N THR A 204 -6.24 -1.31 -1.76
CA THR A 204 -5.53 -0.11 -1.30
C THR A 204 -6.40 1.15 -1.44
N SER A 205 -7.09 1.32 -2.58
CA SER A 205 -7.98 2.46 -2.80
C SER A 205 -9.21 2.40 -1.91
N TYR A 206 -9.73 1.19 -1.66
CA TYR A 206 -10.82 0.95 -0.72
C TYR A 206 -10.41 1.35 0.71
N TYR A 207 -9.27 0.87 1.21
CA TYR A 207 -8.80 1.22 2.55
C TYR A 207 -8.57 2.73 2.72
N ASN A 208 -7.97 3.39 1.72
CA ASN A 208 -7.76 4.84 1.77
C ASN A 208 -9.09 5.61 1.82
N SER A 209 -10.09 5.18 1.08
CA SER A 209 -11.44 5.75 1.10
C SER A 209 -12.13 5.49 2.46
N LEU A 210 -12.01 4.26 2.98
CA LEU A 210 -12.53 3.86 4.30
C LEU A 210 -11.89 4.70 5.42
N LYS A 211 -10.58 4.93 5.36
CA LYS A 211 -9.86 5.80 6.27
C LYS A 211 -10.44 7.22 6.26
N ASN A 212 -10.66 7.80 5.09
CA ASN A 212 -11.25 9.15 4.98
C ASN A 212 -12.64 9.20 5.61
N TRP A 213 -13.46 8.18 5.38
CA TRP A 213 -14.79 8.09 5.97
C TRP A 213 -14.73 8.03 7.51
N ILE A 214 -13.90 7.16 8.08
CA ILE A 214 -13.70 7.03 9.54
C ILE A 214 -13.21 8.33 10.15
N LEU A 215 -12.27 9.01 9.51
CA LEU A 215 -11.75 10.30 10.00
C LEU A 215 -12.83 11.38 10.07
N SER A 216 -13.84 11.31 9.22
CA SER A 216 -14.99 12.25 9.22
C SER A 216 -15.98 12.01 10.35
N MET A 217 -16.08 10.80 10.91
CA MET A 217 -17.03 10.39 11.94
C MET A 217 -16.82 11.18 13.24
N LYS A 218 -17.90 11.37 13.99
CA LYS A 218 -17.91 12.24 15.18
C LYS A 218 -18.15 11.49 16.48
N THR A 219 -18.53 10.21 16.43
CA THR A 219 -18.86 9.43 17.62
C THR A 219 -18.11 8.10 17.64
N ILE A 220 -17.83 7.59 18.83
CA ILE A 220 -17.21 6.29 19.06
C ILE A 220 -18.07 5.17 18.47
N ALA A 221 -19.41 5.28 18.58
CA ALA A 221 -20.34 4.28 18.09
C ALA A 221 -20.31 4.15 16.55
N GLU A 222 -20.19 5.27 15.83
CA GLU A 222 -20.03 5.25 14.37
C GLU A 222 -18.74 4.53 13.97
N VAL A 223 -17.60 4.90 14.59
CA VAL A 223 -16.31 4.29 14.29
C VAL A 223 -16.27 2.80 14.63
N GLY A 224 -16.79 2.42 15.79
CA GLY A 224 -16.81 1.02 16.24
C GLY A 224 -17.73 0.09 15.44
N ALA A 225 -18.65 0.65 14.65
CA ALA A 225 -19.53 -0.13 13.80
C ALA A 225 -18.91 -0.51 12.45
N VAL A 226 -17.82 0.17 12.03
CA VAL A 226 -17.20 -0.03 10.70
C VAL A 226 -16.39 -1.33 10.66
N LYS A 227 -16.60 -2.09 9.58
CA LYS A 227 -15.86 -3.31 9.27
C LYS A 227 -15.22 -3.23 7.89
N TYR A 228 -14.15 -3.99 7.69
CA TYR A 228 -13.57 -4.15 6.37
C TYR A 228 -14.57 -4.85 5.44
N GLY A 229 -14.79 -4.27 4.26
CA GLY A 229 -15.80 -4.72 3.31
C GLY A 229 -17.13 -3.95 3.35
N ASP A 230 -17.33 -3.07 4.34
CA ASP A 230 -18.55 -2.25 4.39
C ASP A 230 -18.63 -1.27 3.21
N PRO A 231 -19.84 -1.00 2.67
CA PRO A 231 -20.01 -0.03 1.60
C PRO A 231 -19.66 1.39 2.09
N ILE A 232 -18.77 2.06 1.37
CA ILE A 232 -18.33 3.43 1.70
C ILE A 232 -19.25 4.43 1.00
N PRO A 233 -19.73 5.49 1.69
CA PRO A 233 -20.48 6.56 1.04
C PRO A 233 -19.68 7.20 -0.09
N ALA A 234 -20.33 7.49 -1.22
CA ALA A 234 -19.66 7.91 -2.46
C ALA A 234 -18.79 9.16 -2.31
N GLU A 235 -19.17 10.07 -1.40
CA GLU A 235 -18.41 11.29 -1.10
C GLU A 235 -17.02 11.05 -0.47
N TYR A 236 -16.76 9.83 0.03
CA TYR A 236 -15.46 9.43 0.58
C TYR A 236 -14.67 8.53 -0.36
N CYS A 237 -15.31 8.04 -1.43
CA CYS A 237 -14.64 7.20 -2.42
C CYS A 237 -13.72 8.03 -3.33
N SER A 238 -12.52 7.51 -3.59
CA SER A 238 -11.67 8.08 -4.63
C SER A 238 -12.22 7.79 -6.03
N ASP A 239 -11.91 8.65 -7.01
CA ASP A 239 -12.30 8.43 -8.41
C ASP A 239 -11.81 7.06 -8.93
N VAL A 240 -10.61 6.63 -8.48
CA VAL A 240 -10.06 5.31 -8.82
C VAL A 240 -10.93 4.19 -8.30
N LEU A 241 -11.36 4.25 -7.03
CA LEU A 241 -12.24 3.23 -6.45
C LEU A 241 -13.59 3.18 -7.15
N ILE A 242 -14.19 4.35 -7.43
CA ILE A 242 -15.45 4.45 -8.15
C ILE A 242 -15.34 3.77 -9.52
N GLY A 243 -14.32 4.12 -10.30
CA GLY A 243 -14.12 3.53 -11.63
C GLY A 243 -13.90 2.01 -11.60
N MET A 244 -13.20 1.51 -10.57
CA MET A 244 -13.01 0.07 -10.40
C MET A 244 -14.31 -0.66 -10.02
N ILE A 245 -15.13 -0.08 -9.14
CA ILE A 245 -16.43 -0.63 -8.77
C ILE A 245 -17.37 -0.69 -9.99
N GLU A 246 -17.41 0.37 -10.79
CA GLU A 246 -18.20 0.42 -12.03
C GLU A 246 -17.77 -0.67 -13.02
N THR A 247 -16.46 -0.89 -13.18
CA THR A 247 -15.93 -1.93 -14.07
C THR A 247 -16.34 -3.32 -13.60
N ILE A 248 -16.16 -3.64 -12.31
CA ILE A 248 -16.54 -4.93 -11.72
C ILE A 248 -18.05 -5.18 -11.86
N SER A 249 -18.87 -4.15 -11.65
CA SER A 249 -20.33 -4.25 -11.77
C SER A 249 -20.75 -4.55 -13.22
N ALA A 250 -20.13 -3.88 -14.19
CA ALA A 250 -20.42 -4.10 -15.62
C ALA A 250 -20.03 -5.51 -16.10
N GLU A 251 -18.92 -6.06 -15.58
CA GLU A 251 -18.46 -7.43 -15.88
C GLU A 251 -19.41 -8.47 -15.27
N GLY A 252 -19.91 -8.23 -14.05
CA GLY A 252 -20.89 -9.09 -13.39
C GLY A 252 -22.24 -9.18 -14.14
N GLU A 253 -22.75 -8.06 -14.63
CA GLU A 253 -23.99 -8.03 -15.42
C GLU A 253 -23.85 -8.73 -16.78
N ALA A 254 -22.68 -8.64 -17.41
CA ALA A 254 -22.43 -9.31 -18.70
C ALA A 254 -22.41 -10.85 -18.61
N VAL A 255 -22.08 -11.41 -17.46
CA VAL A 255 -22.06 -12.87 -17.23
C VAL A 255 -23.49 -13.42 -16.99
N GLU A 256 -24.39 -12.64 -16.36
CA GLU A 256 -25.78 -13.06 -16.10
C GLU A 256 -26.65 -13.04 -17.36
N GLU A 257 -26.32 -12.25 -18.39
CA GLU A 257 -27.07 -12.21 -19.67
C GLU A 257 -26.72 -13.37 -20.63
N THR A 258 -25.72 -14.19 -20.33
CA THR A 258 -25.23 -15.27 -21.22
C THR A 258 -25.60 -16.68 -20.77
N ASP A 259 -26.33 -16.86 -19.68
CA ASP A 259 -26.90 -18.11 -19.19
C ASP A 259 -28.41 -18.12 -19.50
#